data_81edddc750c055614a568fab7b4691c2
#
_entry.id   81edddc750c055614a568fab7b4691c2
#
_cell.length_a   1.000
_cell.length_b   1.000
_cell.length_c   1.000
_cell.angle_alpha   90.00
_cell.angle_beta   90.00
_cell.angle_gamma   90.00
#
_symmetry.space_group_name_H-M   'P 1'
#
loop_
_entity.id
_entity.type
_entity.pdbx_description
1 polymer ?
#
loop_
_entity_poly.entity_id
_entity_poly.type
_entity_poly.pdbx_seq_one_letter_code
_entity_poly.pdbx_strand_id
1 'polypeptide(L)'
;ISTYIAEGAMAFLRAEWKILTYFVVVVGMLLAFMGSRNPDSHWSIAIAFIVGAFSSALAGYIGMRAATKANVRTAHAARTSLSKALNVSFTGGAVMGMGVAGLAVLGLGGLFIVLIKLFAPGALATGHEVTKAIEVLTGFSLGAESIALFARVGGGIYTKAADVGADLVGKVEAGIPEDDPRNPATIADNVGDNVGDIAGLGADIFESYVGSIVAS
;
A
#
# COMPACT_ATOMS: atom_id res chain seq x y z
N ILE A 1 -14.19 10.56 18.19
CA ILE A 1 -12.96 9.75 18.15
C ILE A 1 -12.75 9.21 16.74
N SER A 2 -13.63 8.38 16.17
CA SER A 2 -13.43 7.74 14.86
C SER A 2 -13.14 8.72 13.72
N THR A 3 -13.73 9.92 13.74
CA THR A 3 -13.41 10.98 12.77
C THR A 3 -11.97 11.45 12.88
N TYR A 4 -11.49 11.68 14.10
CA TYR A 4 -10.11 12.11 14.37
C TYR A 4 -9.10 11.03 13.98
N ILE A 5 -9.42 9.75 14.22
CA ILE A 5 -8.58 8.63 13.76
C ILE A 5 -8.49 8.62 12.24
N ALA A 6 -9.60 8.76 11.52
CA ALA A 6 -9.61 8.82 10.07
C ALA A 6 -8.84 10.03 9.52
N GLU A 7 -8.97 11.20 10.14
CA GLU A 7 -8.24 12.42 9.78
C GLU A 7 -6.73 12.26 10.02
N GLY A 8 -6.34 11.70 11.16
CA GLY A 8 -4.94 11.42 11.50
C GLY A 8 -4.31 10.43 10.53
N ALA A 9 -4.98 9.32 10.23
CA ALA A 9 -4.55 8.33 9.27
C ALA A 9 -4.35 8.93 7.87
N MET A 10 -5.27 9.78 7.42
CA MET A 10 -5.14 10.48 6.14
C MET A 10 -4.04 11.56 6.15
N ALA A 11 -3.79 12.18 7.29
CA ALA A 11 -2.69 13.15 7.44
C ALA A 11 -1.33 12.45 7.32
N PHE A 12 -1.18 11.28 7.96
CA PHE A 12 0.02 10.45 7.82
C PHE A 12 0.28 10.08 6.35
N LEU A 13 -0.71 9.50 5.66
CA LEU A 13 -0.56 9.12 4.24
C LEU A 13 -0.13 10.31 3.37
N ARG A 14 -0.69 11.49 3.59
CA ARG A 14 -0.30 12.69 2.82
C ARG A 14 1.16 13.09 3.08
N ALA A 15 1.60 13.01 4.34
CA ALA A 15 2.99 13.33 4.70
C ALA A 15 3.97 12.32 4.08
N GLU A 16 3.65 11.04 4.17
CA GLU A 16 4.43 9.96 3.59
C GLU A 16 4.51 10.06 2.06
N TRP A 17 3.38 10.22 1.38
CA TRP A 17 3.34 10.34 -0.08
C TRP A 17 4.12 11.53 -0.62
N LYS A 18 4.18 12.62 0.12
CA LYS A 18 5.01 13.76 -0.26
C LYS A 18 6.48 13.39 -0.38
N ILE A 19 7.01 12.62 0.57
CA ILE A 19 8.40 12.15 0.57
C ILE A 19 8.59 11.11 -0.52
N LEU A 20 7.67 10.14 -0.61
CA LEU A 20 7.72 9.08 -1.61
C LEU A 20 7.64 9.61 -3.05
N THR A 21 6.93 10.71 -3.29
CA THR A 21 6.90 11.34 -4.61
C THR A 21 8.30 11.79 -5.04
N TYR A 22 9.09 12.40 -4.15
CA TYR A 22 10.47 12.77 -4.49
C TYR A 22 11.32 11.53 -4.80
N PHE A 23 11.19 10.48 -4.00
CA PHE A 23 11.88 9.22 -4.24
C PHE A 23 11.51 8.63 -5.61
N VAL A 24 10.22 8.52 -5.91
CA VAL A 24 9.71 7.97 -7.18
C VAL A 24 10.21 8.77 -8.38
N VAL A 25 10.27 10.10 -8.28
CA VAL A 25 10.79 10.95 -9.37
C VAL A 25 12.28 10.71 -9.58
N VAL A 26 13.09 10.66 -8.52
CA VAL A 26 14.53 10.44 -8.61
C VAL A 26 14.85 9.05 -9.18
N VAL A 27 14.24 8.00 -8.62
CA VAL A 27 14.45 6.63 -9.09
C VAL A 27 13.91 6.45 -10.51
N GLY A 28 12.75 7.02 -10.82
CA GLY A 28 12.18 6.99 -12.16
C GLY A 28 13.12 7.61 -13.21
N MET A 29 13.74 8.76 -12.91
CA MET A 29 14.74 9.36 -13.80
C MET A 29 15.98 8.47 -13.98
N LEU A 30 16.47 7.85 -12.90
CA LEU A 30 17.57 6.90 -12.95
C LEU A 30 17.23 5.69 -13.83
N LEU A 31 16.07 5.10 -13.65
CA LEU A 31 15.61 3.95 -14.44
C LEU A 31 15.42 4.32 -15.91
N ALA A 32 14.89 5.50 -16.22
CA ALA A 32 14.78 5.98 -17.59
C ALA A 32 16.16 6.13 -18.25
N PHE A 33 17.13 6.69 -17.52
CA PHE A 33 18.50 6.84 -18.00
C PHE A 33 19.18 5.48 -18.21
N MET A 34 19.09 4.57 -17.25
CA MET A 34 19.68 3.22 -17.34
C MET A 34 19.02 2.40 -18.46
N GLY A 35 17.70 2.42 -18.56
CA GLY A 35 16.95 1.72 -19.60
C GLY A 35 17.23 2.24 -21.00
N SER A 36 17.58 3.54 -21.13
CA SER A 36 18.01 4.12 -22.43
C SER A 36 19.41 3.69 -22.86
N ARG A 37 20.24 3.24 -21.92
CA ARG A 37 21.64 2.82 -22.17
C ARG A 37 21.80 1.32 -22.37
N ASN A 38 20.83 0.52 -21.93
CA ASN A 38 20.88 -0.93 -22.04
C ASN A 38 20.13 -1.40 -23.29
N PRO A 39 20.76 -2.15 -24.23
CA PRO A 39 20.13 -2.67 -25.43
C PRO A 39 18.94 -3.61 -25.15
N ASP A 40 19.01 -4.37 -24.04
CA ASP A 40 18.00 -5.35 -23.65
C ASP A 40 16.83 -4.73 -22.88
N SER A 41 16.96 -3.46 -22.44
CA SER A 41 15.93 -2.73 -21.72
C SER A 41 15.35 -1.57 -22.54
N HIS A 42 14.44 -0.81 -21.91
CA HIS A 42 13.83 0.36 -22.54
C HIS A 42 13.51 1.42 -21.49
N TRP A 43 13.56 2.69 -21.85
CA TRP A 43 13.24 3.80 -20.94
C TRP A 43 11.83 3.70 -20.32
N SER A 44 10.91 2.96 -20.96
CA SER A 44 9.57 2.72 -20.45
C SER A 44 9.53 1.94 -19.12
N ILE A 45 10.67 1.35 -18.67
CA ILE A 45 10.80 0.76 -17.32
C ILE A 45 10.49 1.80 -16.22
N ALA A 46 10.81 3.08 -16.47
CA ALA A 46 10.48 4.17 -15.57
C ALA A 46 8.96 4.41 -15.48
N ILE A 47 8.25 4.28 -16.61
CA ILE A 47 6.79 4.39 -16.62
C ILE A 47 6.19 3.21 -15.84
N ALA A 48 6.67 1.99 -16.09
CA ALA A 48 6.23 0.81 -15.35
C ALA A 48 6.45 0.97 -13.85
N PHE A 49 7.61 1.48 -13.44
CA PHE A 49 7.95 1.80 -12.05
C PHE A 49 6.95 2.80 -11.43
N ILE A 50 6.66 3.90 -12.11
CA ILE A 50 5.72 4.93 -11.62
C ILE A 50 4.30 4.34 -11.49
N VAL A 51 3.86 3.54 -12.46
CA VAL A 51 2.54 2.90 -12.41
C VAL A 51 2.45 1.89 -11.27
N GLY A 52 3.50 1.11 -11.03
CA GLY A 52 3.59 0.18 -9.90
C GLY A 52 3.56 0.90 -8.55
N ALA A 53 4.35 1.96 -8.41
CA ALA A 53 4.38 2.79 -7.21
C ALA A 53 3.00 3.43 -6.93
N PHE A 54 2.36 3.99 -7.95
CA PHE A 54 1.02 4.56 -7.82
C PHE A 54 -0.02 3.51 -7.43
N SER A 55 0.02 2.32 -8.04
CA SER A 55 -0.92 1.24 -7.73
C SER A 55 -0.77 0.75 -6.29
N SER A 56 0.47 0.62 -5.79
CA SER A 56 0.75 0.25 -4.39
C SER A 56 0.24 1.32 -3.41
N ALA A 57 0.52 2.60 -3.67
CA ALA A 57 0.01 3.71 -2.87
C ALA A 57 -1.53 3.75 -2.86
N LEU A 58 -2.16 3.47 -4.00
CA LEU A 58 -3.62 3.41 -4.12
C LEU A 58 -4.21 2.21 -3.35
N ALA A 59 -3.54 1.07 -3.35
CA ALA A 59 -3.93 -0.10 -2.55
C ALA A 59 -3.96 0.24 -1.04
N GLY A 60 -2.90 0.86 -0.53
CA GLY A 60 -2.84 1.35 0.86
C GLY A 60 -3.94 2.38 1.17
N TYR A 61 -4.21 3.30 0.26
CA TYR A 61 -5.29 4.29 0.42
C TYR A 61 -6.68 3.66 0.48
N ILE A 62 -6.99 2.72 -0.41
CA ILE A 62 -8.28 2.02 -0.42
C ILE A 62 -8.46 1.25 0.90
N GLY A 63 -7.41 0.51 1.31
CA GLY A 63 -7.42 -0.21 2.57
C GLY A 63 -7.68 0.70 3.77
N MET A 64 -6.93 1.80 3.89
CA MET A 64 -7.10 2.78 4.96
C MET A 64 -8.52 3.37 5.00
N ARG A 65 -9.07 3.75 3.85
CA ARG A 65 -10.44 4.29 3.74
C ARG A 65 -11.50 3.25 4.12
N ALA A 66 -11.30 1.99 3.75
CA ALA A 66 -12.22 0.91 4.11
C ALA A 66 -12.16 0.62 5.61
N ALA A 67 -10.96 0.46 6.16
CA ALA A 67 -10.75 0.09 7.55
C ALA A 67 -11.24 1.15 8.54
N THR A 68 -10.88 2.41 8.36
CA THR A 68 -11.33 3.50 9.25
C THR A 68 -12.85 3.64 9.30
N LYS A 69 -13.55 3.21 8.23
CA LYS A 69 -15.02 3.14 8.22
C LYS A 69 -15.57 1.83 8.82
N ALA A 70 -14.85 0.72 8.63
CA ALA A 70 -15.26 -0.59 9.14
C ALA A 70 -15.08 -0.69 10.66
N ASN A 71 -13.99 -0.16 11.21
CA ASN A 71 -13.62 -0.29 12.62
C ASN A 71 -14.74 0.16 13.57
N VAL A 72 -15.28 1.36 13.39
CA VAL A 72 -16.37 1.86 14.23
C VAL A 72 -17.66 1.05 14.08
N ARG A 73 -17.92 0.51 12.88
CA ARG A 73 -19.09 -0.34 12.64
C ARG A 73 -18.92 -1.72 13.25
N THR A 74 -17.70 -2.27 13.21
CA THR A 74 -17.34 -3.54 13.86
C THR A 74 -17.49 -3.41 15.38
N ALA A 75 -16.95 -2.34 15.98
CA ALA A 75 -17.09 -2.06 17.39
C ALA A 75 -18.58 -1.90 17.81
N HIS A 76 -19.38 -1.21 17.00
CA HIS A 76 -20.81 -1.10 17.25
C HIS A 76 -21.53 -2.44 17.15
N ALA A 77 -21.24 -3.25 16.13
CA ALA A 77 -21.83 -4.58 15.93
C ALA A 77 -21.44 -5.54 17.07
N ALA A 78 -20.22 -5.43 17.61
CA ALA A 78 -19.74 -6.23 18.72
C ALA A 78 -20.57 -6.07 20.01
N ARG A 79 -21.21 -4.93 20.20
CA ARG A 79 -22.16 -4.71 21.30
C ARG A 79 -23.40 -5.62 21.25
N THR A 80 -23.71 -6.14 20.07
CA THR A 80 -24.88 -6.99 19.85
C THR A 80 -24.52 -8.48 19.79
N SER A 81 -23.52 -8.83 18.96
CA SER A 81 -23.01 -10.19 18.87
C SER A 81 -21.66 -10.26 18.15
N LEU A 82 -20.84 -11.25 18.53
CA LEU A 82 -19.55 -11.53 17.90
C LEU A 82 -19.71 -11.88 16.42
N SER A 83 -20.72 -12.67 16.06
CA SER A 83 -20.98 -13.05 14.67
C SER A 83 -21.26 -11.86 13.77
N LYS A 84 -22.04 -10.88 14.25
CA LYS A 84 -22.30 -9.64 13.51
C LYS A 84 -21.03 -8.79 13.37
N ALA A 85 -20.21 -8.70 14.40
CA ALA A 85 -18.94 -7.98 14.37
C ALA A 85 -17.99 -8.60 13.36
N LEU A 86 -17.83 -9.92 13.35
CA LEU A 86 -16.99 -10.65 12.39
C LEU A 86 -17.46 -10.44 10.96
N ASN A 87 -18.77 -10.45 10.70
CA ASN A 87 -19.29 -10.20 9.35
C ASN A 87 -18.95 -8.79 8.86
N VAL A 88 -19.11 -7.78 9.71
CA VAL A 88 -18.77 -6.39 9.35
C VAL A 88 -17.26 -6.25 9.10
N SER A 89 -16.43 -6.80 9.99
CA SER A 89 -14.97 -6.76 9.87
C SER A 89 -14.49 -7.48 8.61
N PHE A 90 -14.99 -8.68 8.35
CA PHE A 90 -14.65 -9.46 7.16
C PHE A 90 -15.06 -8.76 5.86
N THR A 91 -16.24 -8.17 5.83
CA THR A 91 -16.71 -7.39 4.67
C THR A 91 -15.83 -6.16 4.44
N GLY A 92 -15.41 -5.48 5.50
CA GLY A 92 -14.46 -4.36 5.43
C GLY A 92 -13.10 -4.79 4.87
N GLY A 93 -12.57 -5.90 5.36
CA GLY A 93 -11.30 -6.48 4.87
C GLY A 93 -11.38 -6.96 3.43
N ALA A 94 -12.52 -7.51 3.01
CA ALA A 94 -12.75 -7.97 1.64
C ALA A 94 -12.64 -6.82 0.61
N VAL A 95 -13.03 -5.59 0.97
CA VAL A 95 -12.87 -4.41 0.09
C VAL A 95 -11.40 -4.19 -0.23
N MET A 96 -10.54 -4.29 0.78
CA MET A 96 -9.10 -4.15 0.60
C MET A 96 -8.51 -5.31 -0.21
N GLY A 97 -8.83 -6.55 0.15
CA GLY A 97 -8.31 -7.74 -0.55
C GLY A 97 -8.69 -7.74 -2.03
N MET A 98 -9.94 -7.42 -2.37
CA MET A 98 -10.39 -7.28 -3.76
C MET A 98 -9.74 -6.08 -4.47
N GLY A 99 -9.53 -4.97 -3.76
CA GLY A 99 -8.83 -3.80 -4.28
C GLY A 99 -7.39 -4.11 -4.65
N VAL A 100 -6.66 -4.79 -3.75
CA VAL A 100 -5.28 -5.25 -3.96
C VAL A 100 -5.20 -6.19 -5.17
N ALA A 101 -6.00 -7.26 -5.18
CA ALA A 101 -6.00 -8.24 -6.27
C ALA A 101 -6.39 -7.61 -7.61
N GLY A 102 -7.43 -6.76 -7.60
CA GLY A 102 -7.89 -6.05 -8.80
C GLY A 102 -6.83 -5.10 -9.36
N LEU A 103 -6.17 -4.33 -8.51
CA LEU A 103 -5.09 -3.42 -8.94
C LEU A 103 -3.87 -4.18 -9.46
N ALA A 104 -3.51 -5.31 -8.85
CA ALA A 104 -2.40 -6.14 -9.33
C ALA A 104 -2.71 -6.72 -10.73
N VAL A 105 -3.86 -7.34 -10.89
CA VAL A 105 -4.26 -7.95 -12.18
C VAL A 105 -4.45 -6.88 -13.26
N LEU A 106 -5.18 -5.81 -12.97
CA LEU A 106 -5.45 -4.75 -13.96
C LEU A 106 -4.21 -3.90 -14.25
N GLY A 107 -3.42 -3.57 -13.23
CA GLY A 107 -2.20 -2.77 -13.39
C GLY A 107 -1.14 -3.54 -14.16
N LEU A 108 -0.78 -4.71 -13.68
CA LEU A 108 0.26 -5.54 -14.29
C LEU A 108 -0.19 -6.10 -15.65
N GLY A 109 -1.37 -6.73 -15.70
CA GLY A 109 -1.91 -7.31 -16.92
C GLY A 109 -2.22 -6.27 -18.00
N GLY A 110 -2.79 -5.12 -17.60
CA GLY A 110 -3.03 -4.00 -18.50
C GLY A 110 -1.72 -3.44 -19.08
N LEU A 111 -0.72 -3.24 -18.23
CA LEU A 111 0.60 -2.79 -18.66
C LEU A 111 1.28 -3.80 -19.57
N PHE A 112 1.21 -5.10 -19.25
CA PHE A 112 1.75 -6.16 -20.10
C PHE A 112 1.15 -6.14 -21.51
N ILE A 113 -0.18 -6.02 -21.62
CA ILE A 113 -0.87 -5.92 -22.91
C ILE A 113 -0.38 -4.70 -23.72
N VAL A 114 -0.18 -3.56 -23.05
CA VAL A 114 0.34 -2.34 -23.69
C VAL A 114 1.77 -2.55 -24.17
N LEU A 115 2.63 -3.15 -23.35
CA LEU A 115 4.04 -3.38 -23.69
C LEU A 115 4.18 -4.39 -24.82
N ILE A 116 3.41 -5.49 -24.84
CA ILE A 116 3.41 -6.44 -25.95
C ILE A 116 2.98 -5.76 -27.26
N LYS A 117 1.94 -4.93 -27.23
CA LYS A 117 1.53 -4.18 -28.44
C LYS A 117 2.57 -3.16 -28.89
N LEU A 118 3.35 -2.60 -27.97
CA LEU A 118 4.39 -1.63 -28.26
C LEU A 118 5.64 -2.29 -28.86
N PHE A 119 6.08 -3.41 -28.29
CA PHE A 119 7.34 -4.06 -28.69
C PHE A 119 7.15 -5.13 -29.76
N ALA A 120 5.98 -5.76 -29.79
CA ALA A 120 5.63 -6.84 -30.72
C ALA A 120 4.31 -6.55 -31.45
N PRO A 121 4.25 -5.55 -32.34
CA PRO A 121 3.00 -5.12 -32.99
C PRO A 121 2.45 -6.10 -34.02
N GLY A 122 3.06 -7.27 -34.23
CA GLY A 122 2.65 -8.30 -35.17
C GLY A 122 2.14 -9.59 -34.52
N ALA A 123 1.54 -10.47 -35.34
CA ALA A 123 0.98 -11.74 -34.87
C ALA A 123 2.03 -12.76 -34.38
N LEU A 124 3.31 -12.51 -34.59
CA LEU A 124 4.44 -13.35 -34.20
C LEU A 124 5.42 -12.52 -33.38
N ALA A 125 5.13 -12.40 -32.07
CA ALA A 125 6.11 -11.88 -31.14
C ALA A 125 7.34 -12.79 -31.12
N THR A 126 8.52 -12.25 -31.36
CA THR A 126 9.78 -13.02 -31.20
C THR A 126 10.09 -13.17 -29.71
N GLY A 127 10.84 -14.20 -29.33
CA GLY A 127 11.22 -14.39 -27.93
C GLY A 127 11.93 -13.15 -27.32
N HIS A 128 12.73 -12.44 -28.12
CA HIS A 128 13.44 -11.24 -27.68
C HIS A 128 12.49 -10.07 -27.32
N GLU A 129 11.45 -9.84 -28.11
CA GLU A 129 10.47 -8.77 -27.87
C GLU A 129 9.63 -9.06 -26.61
N VAL A 130 9.26 -10.33 -26.39
CA VAL A 130 8.57 -10.74 -25.17
C VAL A 130 9.48 -10.58 -23.96
N THR A 131 10.73 -11.00 -24.04
CA THR A 131 11.72 -10.81 -22.97
C THR A 131 11.88 -9.34 -22.60
N LYS A 132 11.96 -8.45 -23.60
CA LYS A 132 12.02 -7.01 -23.37
C LYS A 132 10.78 -6.46 -22.68
N ALA A 133 9.59 -6.93 -23.06
CA ALA A 133 8.34 -6.53 -22.39
C ALA A 133 8.33 -6.98 -20.93
N ILE A 134 8.77 -8.20 -20.63
CA ILE A 134 8.87 -8.73 -19.27
C ILE A 134 9.90 -7.94 -18.45
N GLU A 135 11.05 -7.63 -19.02
CA GLU A 135 12.07 -6.83 -18.32
C GLU A 135 11.53 -5.44 -17.96
N VAL A 136 10.87 -4.76 -18.88
CA VAL A 136 10.21 -3.47 -18.58
C VAL A 136 9.14 -3.65 -17.50
N LEU A 137 8.43 -4.78 -17.47
CA LEU A 137 7.40 -5.07 -16.50
C LEU A 137 7.98 -5.26 -15.08
N THR A 138 9.24 -5.68 -14.93
CA THR A 138 9.90 -5.73 -13.61
C THR A 138 9.96 -4.35 -12.95
N GLY A 139 9.97 -3.27 -13.75
CA GLY A 139 9.86 -1.92 -13.23
C GLY A 139 8.59 -1.69 -12.43
N PHE A 140 7.46 -2.28 -12.83
CA PHE A 140 6.20 -2.21 -12.06
C PHE A 140 6.36 -2.87 -10.69
N SER A 141 6.97 -4.06 -10.64
CA SER A 141 7.24 -4.75 -9.37
C SER A 141 8.15 -3.91 -8.46
N LEU A 142 9.24 -3.37 -9.01
CA LEU A 142 10.16 -2.51 -8.27
C LEU A 142 9.46 -1.25 -7.71
N GLY A 143 8.54 -0.67 -8.47
CA GLY A 143 7.73 0.46 -8.02
C GLY A 143 6.79 0.08 -6.86
N ALA A 144 6.11 -1.04 -6.99
CA ALA A 144 5.22 -1.58 -5.96
C ALA A 144 5.98 -1.90 -4.67
N GLU A 145 7.12 -2.61 -4.78
CA GLU A 145 7.99 -2.98 -3.67
C GLU A 145 8.56 -1.75 -2.95
N SER A 146 9.00 -0.74 -3.70
CA SER A 146 9.55 0.48 -3.10
C SER A 146 8.53 1.17 -2.19
N ILE A 147 7.29 1.34 -2.65
CA ILE A 147 6.22 1.94 -1.84
C ILE A 147 5.87 1.04 -0.65
N ALA A 148 5.77 -0.27 -0.87
CA ALA A 148 5.45 -1.22 0.19
C ALA A 148 6.49 -1.19 1.32
N LEU A 149 7.78 -1.16 0.96
CA LEU A 149 8.87 -1.10 1.93
C LEU A 149 8.78 0.16 2.80
N PHE A 150 8.62 1.33 2.20
CA PHE A 150 8.55 2.58 2.96
C PHE A 150 7.27 2.69 3.79
N ALA A 151 6.12 2.31 3.23
CA ALA A 151 4.84 2.31 3.94
C ALA A 151 4.87 1.37 5.15
N ARG A 152 5.45 0.18 5.00
CA ARG A 152 5.56 -0.81 6.07
C ARG A 152 6.52 -0.36 7.17
N VAL A 153 7.71 0.12 6.81
CA VAL A 153 8.71 0.58 7.77
C VAL A 153 8.25 1.86 8.47
N GLY A 154 7.81 2.86 7.72
CA GLY A 154 7.32 4.14 8.26
C GLY A 154 6.08 3.95 9.12
N GLY A 155 5.11 3.17 8.64
CA GLY A 155 3.90 2.82 9.38
C GLY A 155 4.21 2.07 10.67
N GLY A 156 5.08 1.06 10.61
CA GLY A 156 5.47 0.27 11.78
C GLY A 156 6.20 1.08 12.85
N ILE A 157 7.09 2.00 12.45
CA ILE A 157 7.76 2.92 13.38
C ILE A 157 6.74 3.83 14.05
N TYR A 158 5.82 4.42 13.28
CA TYR A 158 4.78 5.28 13.81
C TYR A 158 3.87 4.53 14.80
N THR A 159 3.40 3.33 14.43
CA THR A 159 2.56 2.48 15.28
C THR A 159 3.23 2.22 16.62
N LYS A 160 4.48 1.78 16.62
CA LYS A 160 5.19 1.48 17.88
C LYS A 160 5.49 2.75 18.71
N ALA A 161 5.78 3.85 18.08
CA ALA A 161 5.98 5.11 18.79
C ALA A 161 4.68 5.61 19.45
N ALA A 162 3.55 5.49 18.76
CA ALA A 162 2.24 5.90 19.26
C ALA A 162 1.76 4.97 20.40
N ASP A 163 1.85 3.65 20.23
CA ASP A 163 1.51 2.61 21.21
C ASP A 163 2.29 2.82 22.52
N VAL A 164 3.62 2.83 22.45
CA VAL A 164 4.47 3.05 23.65
C VAL A 164 4.21 4.42 24.28
N GLY A 165 4.02 5.46 23.46
CA GLY A 165 3.72 6.81 23.97
C GLY A 165 2.38 6.88 24.69
N ALA A 166 1.34 6.24 24.12
CA ALA A 166 0.01 6.15 24.74
C ALA A 166 0.05 5.39 26.08
N ASP A 167 0.79 4.30 26.12
CA ASP A 167 0.98 3.49 27.32
C ASP A 167 1.70 4.25 28.43
N LEU A 168 2.77 4.96 28.12
CA LEU A 168 3.49 5.75 29.11
C LEU A 168 2.62 6.84 29.70
N VAL A 169 1.90 7.59 28.87
CA VAL A 169 1.00 8.66 29.36
C VAL A 169 -0.16 8.08 30.16
N GLY A 170 -0.80 7.03 29.67
CA GLY A 170 -1.97 6.42 30.31
C GLY A 170 -1.62 5.65 31.58
N LYS A 171 -0.82 4.60 31.43
CA LYS A 171 -0.54 3.67 32.52
C LYS A 171 0.41 4.23 33.56
N VAL A 172 1.49 4.92 33.13
CA VAL A 172 2.56 5.34 34.03
C VAL A 172 2.28 6.72 34.63
N GLU A 173 1.93 7.72 33.81
CA GLU A 173 1.71 9.08 34.30
C GLU A 173 0.32 9.28 34.89
N ALA A 174 -0.74 8.86 34.20
CA ALA A 174 -2.12 9.10 34.60
C ALA A 174 -2.73 7.98 35.46
N GLY A 175 -2.13 6.79 35.49
CA GLY A 175 -2.63 5.65 36.26
C GLY A 175 -4.00 5.15 35.78
N ILE A 176 -4.33 5.32 34.52
CA ILE A 176 -5.58 4.88 33.90
C ILE A 176 -5.37 3.61 33.07
N PRO A 177 -6.43 2.81 32.82
CA PRO A 177 -6.33 1.61 32.00
C PRO A 177 -5.83 1.90 30.58
N GLU A 178 -5.30 0.86 29.93
CA GLU A 178 -4.97 0.87 28.50
C GLU A 178 -6.20 1.25 27.68
N ASP A 179 -6.01 1.98 26.61
CA ASP A 179 -7.06 2.45 25.69
C ASP A 179 -8.18 3.30 26.34
N ASP A 180 -7.96 3.81 27.53
CA ASP A 180 -8.96 4.66 28.18
C ASP A 180 -9.23 5.93 27.35
N PRO A 181 -10.50 6.23 27.02
CA PRO A 181 -10.86 7.39 26.20
C PRO A 181 -10.49 8.75 26.83
N ARG A 182 -10.12 8.79 28.10
CA ARG A 182 -9.59 9.99 28.75
C ARG A 182 -8.14 10.28 28.35
N ASN A 183 -7.41 9.26 27.84
CA ASN A 183 -6.07 9.45 27.33
C ASN A 183 -6.14 9.96 25.87
N PRO A 184 -5.75 11.22 25.59
CA PRO A 184 -5.78 11.72 24.21
C PRO A 184 -4.80 10.99 23.28
N ALA A 185 -3.77 10.35 23.81
CA ALA A 185 -2.80 9.58 23.05
C ALA A 185 -3.40 8.29 22.45
N THR A 186 -4.52 7.78 22.97
CA THR A 186 -5.28 6.67 22.40
C THR A 186 -5.72 6.93 20.95
N ILE A 187 -5.95 8.18 20.58
CA ILE A 187 -6.25 8.52 19.18
C ILE A 187 -5.02 8.29 18.29
N ALA A 188 -3.84 8.70 18.75
CA ALA A 188 -2.59 8.53 18.01
C ALA A 188 -2.23 7.04 17.87
N ASP A 189 -2.48 6.26 18.91
CA ASP A 189 -2.29 4.81 18.93
C ASP A 189 -3.20 4.13 17.90
N ASN A 190 -4.50 4.38 17.94
CA ASN A 190 -5.43 3.87 16.93
C ASN A 190 -5.12 4.37 15.50
N VAL A 191 -4.55 5.55 15.32
CA VAL A 191 -4.04 6.00 14.02
C VAL A 191 -2.87 5.11 13.60
N GLY A 192 -1.97 4.80 14.52
CA GLY A 192 -0.83 3.90 14.30
C GLY A 192 -1.26 2.55 13.77
N ASP A 193 -2.21 1.88 14.42
CA ASP A 193 -2.74 0.58 13.99
C ASP A 193 -3.27 0.64 12.55
N ASN A 194 -4.04 1.67 12.21
CA ASN A 194 -4.53 1.81 10.84
C ASN A 194 -3.40 2.08 9.83
N VAL A 195 -2.37 2.80 10.22
CA VAL A 195 -1.23 3.14 9.35
C VAL A 195 -0.32 1.93 9.15
N GLY A 196 0.09 1.27 10.23
CA GLY A 196 1.01 0.11 10.18
C GLY A 196 0.34 -1.13 9.63
N ASP A 197 -0.78 -1.53 10.25
CA ASP A 197 -1.39 -2.83 9.97
C ASP A 197 -2.29 -2.82 8.73
N ILE A 198 -2.73 -1.66 8.26
CA ILE A 198 -3.63 -1.60 7.10
C ILE A 198 -2.97 -0.97 5.89
N ALA A 199 -2.44 0.24 5.99
CA ALA A 199 -1.80 0.85 4.83
C ALA A 199 -0.47 0.15 4.50
N GLY A 200 0.37 -0.07 5.51
CA GLY A 200 1.66 -0.74 5.35
C GLY A 200 1.51 -2.19 4.90
N LEU A 201 0.71 -2.99 5.63
CA LEU A 201 0.46 -4.39 5.27
C LEU A 201 -0.25 -4.52 3.92
N GLY A 202 -1.15 -3.60 3.58
CA GLY A 202 -1.84 -3.64 2.31
C GLY A 202 -0.96 -3.40 1.11
N ALA A 203 -0.01 -2.47 1.23
CA ALA A 203 1.01 -2.26 0.21
C ALA A 203 1.94 -3.48 0.07
N ASP A 204 2.30 -4.12 1.19
CA ASP A 204 3.12 -5.33 1.25
C ASP A 204 2.43 -6.55 0.60
N ILE A 205 1.12 -6.74 0.86
CA ILE A 205 0.34 -7.79 0.19
C ILE A 205 0.23 -7.50 -1.32
N PHE A 206 0.04 -6.25 -1.71
CA PHE A 206 0.00 -5.85 -3.13
C PHE A 206 1.31 -6.20 -3.83
N GLU A 207 2.45 -5.84 -3.24
CA GLU A 207 3.78 -6.16 -3.75
C GLU A 207 3.97 -7.68 -3.92
N SER A 208 3.61 -8.45 -2.88
CA SER A 208 3.72 -9.91 -2.90
C SER A 208 2.88 -10.56 -4.00
N TYR A 209 1.67 -10.05 -4.26
CA TYR A 209 0.85 -10.48 -5.39
C TYR A 209 1.51 -10.17 -6.73
N VAL A 210 2.01 -8.95 -6.89
CA VAL A 210 2.70 -8.51 -8.11
C VAL A 210 3.94 -9.36 -8.35
N GLY A 211 4.78 -9.55 -7.33
CA GLY A 211 5.99 -10.38 -7.41
C GLY A 211 5.69 -11.82 -7.81
N SER A 212 4.63 -12.40 -7.25
CA SER A 212 4.20 -13.77 -7.58
C SER A 212 3.73 -13.91 -9.04
N ILE A 213 3.02 -12.90 -9.56
CA ILE A 213 2.56 -12.90 -10.96
C ILE A 213 3.72 -12.70 -11.93
N VAL A 214 4.68 -11.82 -11.60
CA VAL A 214 5.86 -11.57 -12.46
C VAL A 214 6.78 -12.79 -12.50
N ALA A 215 6.87 -13.56 -11.40
CA ALA A 215 7.72 -14.74 -11.30
C ALA A 215 7.13 -16.00 -12.00
N SER A 216 5.83 -16.01 -12.33
CA SER A 216 5.13 -17.14 -12.95
C SER A 216 4.99 -17.00 -14.45
#